data_ae845fbf1b093a2b881ee1693a63b50d
#
_entry.id   ae845fbf1b093a2b881ee1693a63b50d
#
_cell.length_a   1.000
_cell.length_b   1.000
_cell.length_c   1.000
_cell.angle_alpha   90.00
_cell.angle_beta   90.00
_cell.angle_gamma   90.00
#
_symmetry.space_group_name_H-M   'P 1'
#
loop_
_entity.id
_entity.type
_entity.pdbx_description
1 polymer ?
#
loop_
_entity_poly.entity_id
_entity_poly.type
_entity_poly.pdbx_seq_one_letter_code
_entity_poly.pdbx_strand_id
1 'polypeptide(L)'
;VKHTMVDVANTTSKIMENEISNSGVDDLDYDGYASNLSDVKLEGMDSAYMYVVQKDGTMLYHPTKEKVGQPVENAVIKGVVQQLQDGKKPGTTVVEYDFNGTTKYSAYTILNNENILVITADESEALAGITTVTGVAVGISSIVVLIAIIISFIMGRRLMRPLVKVSTIIEDIANGNIEADFSVVKESNDEIGLIIEKMKELTQSIGSIVGKIRNSSDTMSSNSYELNDTSSQTLAANNEISKAVEDVAEGSTGMAASISKINENLLEMSNETKDINTSVDE
;
A
#
# COMPACT_ATOMS: atom_id res chain seq x y z
N VAL A 1 36.47 3.76 19.39
CA VAL A 1 37.36 4.66 20.15
C VAL A 1 37.61 4.13 21.54
N LYS A 2 36.61 3.96 22.44
CA LYS A 2 36.86 3.50 23.84
C LYS A 2 37.64 2.19 23.89
N HIS A 3 37.29 1.19 23.09
CA HIS A 3 38.02 -0.07 22.98
C HIS A 3 39.46 0.13 22.46
N THR A 4 39.63 0.96 21.43
CA THR A 4 40.95 1.25 20.88
C THR A 4 41.89 1.89 21.92
N MET A 5 41.35 2.82 22.75
CA MET A 5 42.12 3.44 23.84
C MET A 5 42.60 2.39 24.87
N VAL A 6 41.71 1.43 25.23
CA VAL A 6 42.11 0.31 26.13
C VAL A 6 43.17 -0.54 25.48
N ASP A 7 43.01 -0.89 24.20
CA ASP A 7 43.99 -1.74 23.49
C ASP A 7 45.33 -1.05 23.35
N VAL A 8 45.37 0.24 23.06
CA VAL A 8 46.59 1.04 22.99
C VAL A 8 47.23 1.15 24.38
N ALA A 9 46.45 1.43 25.44
CA ALA A 9 46.98 1.50 26.80
C ALA A 9 47.61 0.16 27.21
N ASN A 10 46.93 -0.99 26.97
CA ASN A 10 47.42 -2.32 27.29
C ASN A 10 48.65 -2.73 26.45
N THR A 11 48.67 -2.36 25.17
CA THR A 11 49.80 -2.69 24.30
C THR A 11 51.03 -1.88 24.71
N THR A 12 50.84 -0.57 24.95
CA THR A 12 51.90 0.31 25.37
C THR A 12 52.45 -0.06 26.78
N SER A 13 51.56 -0.50 27.71
CA SER A 13 52.01 -0.96 29.02
C SER A 13 52.96 -2.12 28.92
N LYS A 14 52.69 -3.11 28.06
CA LYS A 14 53.62 -4.24 27.82
C LYS A 14 54.95 -3.80 27.23
N ILE A 15 54.95 -2.83 26.35
CA ILE A 15 56.18 -2.24 25.80
C ILE A 15 56.96 -1.58 26.92
N MET A 16 56.33 -0.78 27.78
CA MET A 16 56.99 -0.13 28.91
C MET A 16 57.53 -1.14 29.92
N GLU A 17 56.77 -2.16 30.27
CA GLU A 17 57.20 -3.22 31.17
C GLU A 17 58.44 -3.99 30.66
N ASN A 18 58.46 -4.26 29.35
CA ASN A 18 59.61 -4.88 28.70
C ASN A 18 60.82 -3.94 28.71
N GLU A 19 60.64 -2.65 28.45
CA GLU A 19 61.73 -1.66 28.45
C GLU A 19 62.33 -1.50 29.84
N ILE A 20 61.51 -1.38 30.89
CA ILE A 20 61.94 -1.35 32.30
C ILE A 20 62.73 -2.60 32.65
N SER A 21 62.22 -3.80 32.30
CA SER A 21 62.87 -5.08 32.59
C SER A 21 64.18 -5.21 31.85
N ASN A 22 64.27 -4.79 30.58
CA ASN A 22 65.53 -4.92 29.80
C ASN A 22 66.57 -3.89 30.21
N SER A 23 66.21 -2.70 30.70
CA SER A 23 67.13 -1.67 31.17
C SER A 23 67.68 -1.98 32.52
N GLY A 24 67.15 -2.95 33.25
CA GLY A 24 67.60 -3.34 34.56
C GLY A 24 67.45 -2.29 35.67
N VAL A 25 66.48 -1.36 35.46
CA VAL A 25 66.13 -0.29 36.39
C VAL A 25 64.71 -0.54 36.96
N ASP A 26 64.47 0.00 38.13
CA ASP A 26 63.15 -0.13 38.77
C ASP A 26 62.06 0.78 38.06
N ASP A 27 62.54 1.83 37.39
CA ASP A 27 61.68 2.77 36.65
C ASP A 27 62.47 3.49 35.54
N LEU A 28 61.80 3.97 34.48
CA LEU A 28 62.41 4.79 33.43
C LEU A 28 62.47 6.27 33.88
N ASP A 29 63.49 6.95 33.42
CA ASP A 29 63.55 8.41 33.53
C ASP A 29 62.64 9.08 32.48
N TYR A 30 62.60 10.41 32.50
CA TYR A 30 61.76 11.18 31.55
C TYR A 30 62.09 10.83 30.10
N ASP A 31 63.34 10.75 29.72
CA ASP A 31 63.77 10.49 28.34
C ASP A 31 63.42 9.08 27.89
N GLY A 32 63.53 8.10 28.81
CA GLY A 32 63.07 6.75 28.60
C GLY A 32 61.58 6.64 28.32
N TYR A 33 60.75 7.31 29.09
CA TYR A 33 59.30 7.43 28.80
C TYR A 33 59.02 8.20 27.52
N ALA A 34 59.68 9.33 27.29
CA ALA A 34 59.46 10.18 26.11
C ALA A 34 59.77 9.43 24.81
N SER A 35 60.85 8.65 24.77
CA SER A 35 61.23 7.90 23.56
C SER A 35 60.17 6.86 23.11
N ASN A 36 59.39 6.34 24.06
CA ASN A 36 58.40 5.34 23.78
C ASN A 36 56.96 5.87 23.68
N LEU A 37 56.66 7.03 24.31
CA LEU A 37 55.28 7.54 24.43
C LEU A 37 54.98 8.75 23.57
N SER A 38 56.00 9.54 23.16
CA SER A 38 55.81 10.81 22.42
C SER A 38 55.09 10.61 21.08
N ASP A 39 55.33 9.48 20.42
CA ASP A 39 54.79 9.18 19.09
C ASP A 39 53.52 8.34 19.12
N VAL A 40 53.07 7.92 20.33
CA VAL A 40 51.82 7.16 20.46
C VAL A 40 50.65 8.06 20.25
N LYS A 41 49.95 7.86 19.13
CA LYS A 41 48.77 8.62 18.69
C LYS A 41 47.59 7.70 18.52
N LEU A 42 46.38 8.27 18.65
CA LEU A 42 45.17 7.66 18.19
C LEU A 42 44.83 8.23 16.83
N GLU A 43 44.57 7.38 15.85
CA GLU A 43 44.25 7.82 14.49
C GLU A 43 43.01 8.73 14.50
N GLY A 44 43.14 9.89 13.86
CA GLY A 44 42.04 10.90 13.79
C GLY A 44 41.83 11.67 15.09
N MET A 45 42.75 11.62 16.06
CA MET A 45 42.65 12.35 17.33
C MET A 45 43.98 13.07 17.64
N ASP A 46 44.10 14.29 17.18
CA ASP A 46 45.30 15.10 17.39
C ASP A 46 45.50 15.51 18.85
N SER A 47 44.40 15.56 19.62
CA SER A 47 44.44 15.84 21.07
C SER A 47 44.91 14.64 21.91
N ALA A 48 45.06 13.44 21.28
CA ALA A 48 45.47 12.25 22.02
C ALA A 48 46.93 12.30 22.43
N TYR A 49 47.19 12.03 23.70
CA TYR A 49 48.53 11.90 24.23
C TYR A 49 48.56 10.93 25.42
N MET A 50 49.78 10.42 25.72
CA MET A 50 50.03 9.60 26.86
C MET A 50 50.82 10.35 27.93
N TYR A 51 50.62 9.92 29.19
CA TYR A 51 51.40 10.39 30.32
C TYR A 51 51.51 9.27 31.37
N VAL A 52 52.49 9.40 32.27
CA VAL A 52 52.75 8.41 33.33
C VAL A 52 52.70 9.11 34.68
N VAL A 53 52.01 8.49 35.62
CA VAL A 53 51.84 8.98 36.98
C VAL A 53 52.39 7.91 37.95
N GLN A 54 53.21 8.32 38.90
CA GLN A 54 53.70 7.48 39.95
C GLN A 54 52.59 7.08 40.94
N LYS A 55 52.79 6.01 41.68
CA LYS A 55 51.85 5.52 42.72
C LYS A 55 51.44 6.62 43.73
N ASP A 56 52.34 7.55 44.02
CA ASP A 56 52.08 8.66 44.96
C ASP A 56 51.27 9.82 44.33
N GLY A 57 51.05 9.76 43.03
CA GLY A 57 50.31 10.78 42.27
C GLY A 57 51.23 11.80 41.57
N THR A 58 52.54 11.65 41.63
CA THR A 58 53.53 12.52 40.96
C THR A 58 53.58 12.18 39.45
N MET A 59 53.57 13.17 38.60
CA MET A 59 53.69 13.02 37.16
C MET A 59 55.13 12.69 36.76
N LEU A 60 55.37 11.47 36.25
CA LEU A 60 56.68 11.03 35.78
C LEU A 60 56.98 11.46 34.37
N TYR A 61 55.98 11.35 33.50
CA TYR A 61 56.06 11.79 32.12
C TYR A 61 54.77 12.49 31.70
N HIS A 62 54.92 13.60 31.01
CA HIS A 62 53.85 14.33 30.32
C HIS A 62 54.44 15.05 29.08
N PRO A 63 53.73 15.10 27.94
CA PRO A 63 54.19 15.87 26.77
C PRO A 63 54.51 17.34 27.10
N THR A 64 53.74 17.95 28.03
CA THR A 64 54.04 19.25 28.60
C THR A 64 55.01 19.14 29.76
N LYS A 65 56.27 19.47 29.55
CA LYS A 65 57.37 19.24 30.54
C LYS A 65 57.14 19.92 31.90
N GLU A 66 56.43 21.06 31.91
CA GLU A 66 56.13 21.81 33.13
C GLU A 66 55.23 21.04 34.11
N LYS A 67 54.53 20.03 33.62
CA LYS A 67 53.69 19.14 34.45
C LYS A 67 54.45 17.98 35.10
N VAL A 68 55.64 17.68 34.66
CA VAL A 68 56.51 16.64 35.24
C VAL A 68 56.94 17.04 36.65
N GLY A 69 56.87 16.09 37.60
CA GLY A 69 57.13 16.36 39.00
C GLY A 69 55.99 17.04 39.76
N GLN A 70 54.92 17.43 39.07
CA GLN A 70 53.71 18.00 39.69
C GLN A 70 52.70 16.92 40.01
N PRO A 71 51.79 17.15 40.99
CA PRO A 71 50.67 16.24 41.24
C PRO A 71 49.75 16.11 40.02
N VAL A 72 49.25 14.88 39.74
CA VAL A 72 48.29 14.69 38.68
C VAL A 72 47.03 15.52 38.88
N GLU A 73 46.56 16.19 37.82
CA GLU A 73 45.38 17.08 37.88
C GLU A 73 44.07 16.30 37.63
N ASN A 74 44.11 15.27 36.79
CA ASN A 74 42.97 14.50 36.39
C ASN A 74 42.30 13.83 37.61
N ALA A 75 41.02 14.17 37.86
CA ALA A 75 40.26 13.71 39.04
C ALA A 75 40.10 12.18 39.05
N VAL A 76 39.94 11.56 37.86
CA VAL A 76 39.83 10.10 37.72
C VAL A 76 41.13 9.42 38.14
N ILE A 77 42.28 9.92 37.66
CA ILE A 77 43.58 9.34 37.98
C ILE A 77 43.96 9.58 39.45
N LYS A 78 43.55 10.70 40.05
CA LYS A 78 43.63 10.88 41.53
C LYS A 78 42.87 9.77 42.27
N GLY A 79 41.68 9.40 41.77
CA GLY A 79 40.94 8.27 42.35
C GLY A 79 41.63 6.92 42.17
N VAL A 80 42.36 6.70 41.06
CA VAL A 80 43.20 5.50 40.83
C VAL A 80 44.38 5.48 41.75
N VAL A 81 45.07 6.59 41.91
CA VAL A 81 46.17 6.77 42.87
C VAL A 81 45.74 6.40 44.31
N GLN A 82 44.57 6.92 44.74
CA GLN A 82 44.00 6.60 46.05
C GLN A 82 43.72 5.09 46.21
N GLN A 83 43.15 4.46 45.18
CA GLN A 83 42.91 3.01 45.20
C GLN A 83 44.21 2.20 45.31
N LEU A 84 45.28 2.62 44.60
CA LEU A 84 46.59 1.97 44.70
C LEU A 84 47.20 2.13 46.08
N GLN A 85 47.07 3.32 46.71
CA GLN A 85 47.50 3.58 48.07
C GLN A 85 46.76 2.74 49.10
N ASP A 86 45.46 2.47 48.83
CA ASP A 86 44.60 1.58 49.62
C ASP A 86 44.89 0.06 49.36
N GLY A 87 45.91 -0.26 48.55
CA GLY A 87 46.29 -1.62 48.20
C GLY A 87 45.37 -2.34 47.20
N LYS A 88 44.49 -1.58 46.51
CA LYS A 88 43.64 -2.11 45.44
C LYS A 88 44.36 -1.98 44.10
N LYS A 89 44.15 -2.92 43.19
CA LYS A 89 44.61 -2.82 41.80
C LYS A 89 43.44 -2.69 40.85
N PRO A 90 43.02 -1.47 40.51
CA PRO A 90 41.94 -1.26 39.54
C PRO A 90 42.38 -1.78 38.16
N GLY A 91 41.42 -2.40 37.45
CA GLY A 91 41.67 -2.90 36.08
C GLY A 91 41.69 -1.79 35.06
N THR A 92 42.22 -2.08 33.88
CA THR A 92 42.19 -1.17 32.73
C THR A 92 40.77 -0.82 32.34
N THR A 93 40.47 0.47 32.26
CA THR A 93 39.15 0.97 31.84
C THR A 93 39.27 2.31 31.17
N VAL A 94 38.19 2.72 30.44
CA VAL A 94 38.04 4.09 29.90
C VAL A 94 37.05 4.83 30.74
N VAL A 95 37.37 6.02 31.14
CA VAL A 95 36.52 6.94 31.89
C VAL A 95 36.42 8.26 31.17
N GLU A 96 35.27 8.86 31.29
CA GLU A 96 34.96 10.20 30.81
C GLU A 96 35.09 11.19 31.99
N TYR A 97 35.72 12.32 31.75
CA TYR A 97 35.88 13.38 32.74
C TYR A 97 35.95 14.75 32.10
N ASP A 98 35.54 15.77 32.85
CA ASP A 98 35.75 17.14 32.47
C ASP A 98 37.13 17.64 32.89
N PHE A 99 37.83 18.28 31.95
CA PHE A 99 39.07 18.95 32.21
C PHE A 99 39.03 20.36 31.65
N ASN A 100 38.92 21.36 32.52
CA ASN A 100 38.85 22.78 32.17
C ASN A 100 37.71 23.11 31.15
N GLY A 101 36.55 22.47 31.29
CA GLY A 101 35.39 22.69 30.41
C GLY A 101 35.45 21.90 29.09
N THR A 102 36.44 21.00 28.94
CA THR A 102 36.52 20.07 27.81
C THR A 102 36.31 18.63 28.30
N THR A 103 35.33 17.95 27.77
CA THR A 103 35.12 16.53 28.04
C THR A 103 36.18 15.71 27.36
N LYS A 104 36.84 14.88 28.13
CA LYS A 104 37.90 13.98 27.67
C LYS A 104 37.63 12.52 28.03
N TYR A 105 38.08 11.63 27.17
CA TYR A 105 38.21 10.20 27.52
C TYR A 105 39.61 9.91 28.01
N SER A 106 39.73 9.14 29.08
CA SER A 106 41.02 8.60 29.59
C SER A 106 40.92 7.09 29.74
N ALA A 107 41.83 6.37 29.08
CA ALA A 107 42.09 4.98 29.40
C ALA A 107 43.35 4.92 30.25
N TYR A 108 43.35 4.11 31.29
CA TYR A 108 44.51 3.90 32.13
C TYR A 108 44.78 2.41 32.34
N THR A 109 46.02 2.07 32.57
CA THR A 109 46.48 0.74 33.00
C THR A 109 47.61 0.89 34.02
N ILE A 110 47.79 -0.11 34.84
CA ILE A 110 48.80 -0.11 35.92
C ILE A 110 49.94 -1.01 35.53
N LEU A 111 51.17 -0.43 35.52
CA LEU A 111 52.38 -1.14 35.24
C LEU A 111 52.77 -2.03 36.42
N ASN A 112 53.70 -2.97 36.21
CA ASN A 112 54.20 -3.89 37.25
C ASN A 112 54.91 -3.17 38.42
N ASN A 113 55.50 -1.96 38.17
CA ASN A 113 56.10 -1.10 39.19
C ASN A 113 55.07 -0.19 39.88
N GLU A 114 53.76 -0.45 39.69
CA GLU A 114 52.62 0.31 40.24
C GLU A 114 52.48 1.73 39.69
N ASN A 115 53.21 2.11 38.63
CA ASN A 115 52.95 3.36 37.90
C ASN A 115 51.71 3.25 37.05
N ILE A 116 51.01 4.38 36.83
CA ILE A 116 49.78 4.47 36.08
C ILE A 116 50.10 5.06 34.70
N LEU A 117 49.94 4.24 33.65
CA LEU A 117 50.06 4.66 32.28
C LEU A 117 48.67 5.13 31.81
N VAL A 118 48.56 6.32 31.29
CA VAL A 118 47.30 6.94 30.89
C VAL A 118 47.39 7.41 29.45
N ILE A 119 46.37 7.11 28.67
CA ILE A 119 46.09 7.77 27.35
C ILE A 119 44.84 8.58 27.46
N THR A 120 44.86 9.81 26.97
CA THR A 120 43.72 10.72 26.98
C THR A 120 43.49 11.33 25.61
N ALA A 121 42.25 11.66 25.28
CA ALA A 121 41.86 12.35 24.06
C ALA A 121 40.57 13.15 24.29
N ASP A 122 40.31 14.17 23.48
CA ASP A 122 39.10 14.96 23.55
C ASP A 122 37.91 14.16 22.99
N GLU A 123 36.78 14.21 23.69
CA GLU A 123 35.53 13.56 23.25
C GLU A 123 35.08 14.07 21.90
N SER A 124 35.19 15.38 21.66
CA SER A 124 34.78 16.02 20.40
C SER A 124 35.48 15.43 19.18
N GLU A 125 36.77 15.08 19.29
CA GLU A 125 37.51 14.42 18.22
C GLU A 125 37.10 12.94 18.09
N ALA A 126 36.90 12.27 19.21
CA ALA A 126 36.41 10.90 19.24
C ALA A 126 35.05 10.72 18.55
N LEU A 127 34.20 11.76 18.60
CA LEU A 127 32.87 11.78 18.00
C LEU A 127 32.82 12.48 16.63
N ALA A 128 33.89 13.12 16.18
CA ALA A 128 33.92 13.88 14.93
C ALA A 128 33.49 13.07 13.69
N GLY A 129 33.86 11.79 13.64
CA GLY A 129 33.42 10.89 12.58
C GLY A 129 31.89 10.61 12.55
N ILE A 130 31.24 10.70 13.71
CA ILE A 130 29.79 10.45 13.82
C ILE A 130 28.98 11.58 13.18
N THR A 131 29.41 12.83 13.31
CA THR A 131 28.71 13.98 12.74
C THR A 131 28.70 13.95 11.22
N THR A 132 29.78 13.51 10.60
CA THR A 132 29.88 13.33 9.15
C THR A 132 28.95 12.20 8.67
N VAL A 133 28.94 11.04 9.34
CA VAL A 133 28.08 9.91 9.01
C VAL A 133 26.59 10.26 9.18
N THR A 134 26.24 10.95 10.28
CA THR A 134 24.86 11.39 10.49
C THR A 134 24.41 12.42 9.44
N GLY A 135 25.28 13.35 9.04
CA GLY A 135 25.00 14.32 7.98
C GLY A 135 24.69 13.64 6.64
N VAL A 136 25.52 12.68 6.24
CA VAL A 136 25.32 11.88 5.02
C VAL A 136 24.02 11.04 5.11
N ALA A 137 23.77 10.40 6.25
CA ALA A 137 22.56 9.60 6.46
C ALA A 137 21.27 10.44 6.36
N VAL A 138 21.25 11.64 6.96
CA VAL A 138 20.13 12.59 6.85
C VAL A 138 19.94 13.05 5.40
N GLY A 139 21.04 13.34 4.69
CA GLY A 139 21.00 13.72 3.27
C GLY A 139 20.36 12.63 2.39
N ILE A 140 20.82 11.39 2.52
CA ILE A 140 20.26 10.23 1.77
C ILE A 140 18.78 10.03 2.13
N SER A 141 18.43 10.06 3.42
CA SER A 141 17.05 9.89 3.87
C SER A 141 16.12 10.96 3.29
N SER A 142 16.57 12.22 3.23
CA SER A 142 15.80 13.33 2.65
C SER A 142 15.54 13.12 1.15
N ILE A 143 16.52 12.62 0.40
CA ILE A 143 16.38 12.31 -1.03
C ILE A 143 15.34 11.17 -1.22
N VAL A 144 15.41 10.11 -0.42
CA VAL A 144 14.47 8.98 -0.49
C VAL A 144 13.03 9.46 -0.23
N VAL A 145 12.82 10.30 0.78
CA VAL A 145 11.50 10.87 1.10
C VAL A 145 10.98 11.72 -0.07
N LEU A 146 11.81 12.57 -0.66
CA LEU A 146 11.42 13.38 -1.83
C LEU A 146 11.01 12.50 -3.02
N ILE A 147 11.77 11.46 -3.33
CA ILE A 147 11.43 10.51 -4.38
C ILE A 147 10.09 9.82 -4.09
N ALA A 148 9.85 9.38 -2.86
CA ALA A 148 8.60 8.75 -2.45
C ALA A 148 7.40 9.68 -2.63
N ILE A 149 7.53 10.98 -2.27
CA ILE A 149 6.49 11.99 -2.48
C ILE A 149 6.20 12.18 -3.98
N ILE A 150 7.24 12.29 -4.82
CA ILE A 150 7.09 12.44 -6.27
C ILE A 150 6.36 11.23 -6.87
N ILE A 151 6.79 10.02 -6.52
CA ILE A 151 6.15 8.77 -6.98
C ILE A 151 4.68 8.73 -6.56
N SER A 152 4.37 9.04 -5.29
CA SER A 152 3.00 9.05 -4.76
C SER A 152 2.13 10.07 -5.50
N PHE A 153 2.66 11.23 -5.81
CA PHE A 153 1.95 12.27 -6.56
C PHE A 153 1.66 11.85 -8.01
N ILE A 154 2.64 11.23 -8.68
CA ILE A 154 2.48 10.71 -10.05
C ILE A 154 1.45 9.57 -10.06
N MET A 155 1.54 8.61 -9.13
CA MET A 155 0.59 7.52 -9.00
C MET A 155 -0.84 8.03 -8.75
N GLY A 156 -1.00 8.98 -7.83
CA GLY A 156 -2.29 9.60 -7.54
C GLY A 156 -2.93 10.25 -8.77
N ARG A 157 -2.14 10.96 -9.58
CA ARG A 157 -2.65 11.58 -10.81
C ARG A 157 -2.90 10.59 -11.95
N ARG A 158 -2.06 9.59 -12.10
CA ARG A 158 -2.08 8.68 -13.25
C ARG A 158 -3.03 7.51 -13.08
N LEU A 159 -3.23 7.02 -11.85
CA LEU A 159 -4.09 5.88 -11.57
C LEU A 159 -5.44 6.27 -10.94
N MET A 160 -5.42 7.09 -9.89
CA MET A 160 -6.63 7.36 -9.12
C MET A 160 -7.64 8.25 -9.85
N ARG A 161 -7.18 9.29 -10.56
CA ARG A 161 -8.09 10.20 -11.27
C ARG A 161 -8.89 9.51 -12.39
N PRO A 162 -8.29 8.71 -13.28
CA PRO A 162 -9.06 7.94 -14.26
C PRO A 162 -10.05 6.98 -13.63
N LEU A 163 -9.69 6.28 -12.56
CA LEU A 163 -10.59 5.35 -11.87
C LEU A 163 -11.84 6.05 -11.29
N VAL A 164 -11.68 7.23 -10.70
CA VAL A 164 -12.81 8.01 -10.22
C VAL A 164 -13.75 8.37 -11.37
N LYS A 165 -13.22 8.78 -12.53
CA LYS A 165 -14.03 9.09 -13.72
C LYS A 165 -14.76 7.86 -14.27
N VAL A 166 -14.08 6.71 -14.31
CA VAL A 166 -14.71 5.43 -14.68
C VAL A 166 -15.87 5.11 -13.74
N SER A 167 -15.69 5.30 -12.43
CA SER A 167 -16.77 5.12 -11.45
C SER A 167 -17.98 6.02 -11.72
N THR A 168 -17.75 7.28 -12.07
CA THR A 168 -18.85 8.21 -12.45
C THR A 168 -19.58 7.75 -13.71
N ILE A 169 -18.84 7.26 -14.71
CA ILE A 169 -19.46 6.72 -15.95
C ILE A 169 -20.31 5.48 -15.63
N ILE A 170 -19.82 4.60 -14.75
CA ILE A 170 -20.59 3.42 -14.31
C ILE A 170 -21.88 3.85 -13.61
N GLU A 171 -21.81 4.88 -12.76
CA GLU A 171 -22.98 5.42 -12.07
C GLU A 171 -23.99 6.02 -13.04
N ASP A 172 -23.54 6.77 -14.06
CA ASP A 172 -24.40 7.32 -15.11
C ASP A 172 -25.11 6.19 -15.88
N ILE A 173 -24.40 5.13 -16.26
CA ILE A 173 -24.97 3.97 -16.94
C ILE A 173 -25.98 3.25 -16.02
N ALA A 174 -25.67 3.07 -14.75
CA ALA A 174 -26.55 2.44 -13.77
C ALA A 174 -27.84 3.24 -13.55
N ASN A 175 -27.77 4.58 -13.70
CA ASN A 175 -28.94 5.47 -13.64
C ASN A 175 -29.69 5.56 -14.97
N GLY A 176 -29.35 4.75 -15.97
CA GLY A 176 -30.03 4.64 -17.25
C GLY A 176 -29.50 5.55 -18.36
N ASN A 177 -28.43 6.30 -18.12
CA ASN A 177 -27.76 7.09 -19.15
C ASN A 177 -26.80 6.22 -19.97
N ILE A 178 -27.31 5.62 -21.04
CA ILE A 178 -26.51 4.78 -21.96
C ILE A 178 -25.73 5.60 -23.01
N GLU A 179 -25.85 6.93 -23.02
CA GLU A 179 -25.04 7.85 -23.83
C GLU A 179 -23.89 8.47 -23.02
N ALA A 180 -23.31 7.71 -22.11
CA ALA A 180 -22.21 8.17 -21.26
C ALA A 180 -21.04 8.69 -22.10
N ASP A 181 -20.47 9.84 -21.71
CA ASP A 181 -19.36 10.48 -22.39
C ASP A 181 -18.02 9.88 -21.92
N PHE A 182 -17.43 9.00 -22.72
CA PHE A 182 -16.12 8.42 -22.48
C PHE A 182 -14.95 9.37 -22.81
N SER A 183 -15.17 10.51 -23.46
CA SER A 183 -14.12 11.47 -23.83
C SER A 183 -13.50 12.15 -22.62
N VAL A 184 -14.21 12.17 -21.49
CA VAL A 184 -13.72 12.73 -20.23
C VAL A 184 -12.52 11.95 -19.65
N VAL A 185 -12.29 10.72 -20.10
CA VAL A 185 -11.15 9.91 -19.69
C VAL A 185 -10.13 9.88 -20.82
N LYS A 186 -8.90 10.33 -20.53
CA LYS A 186 -7.81 10.32 -21.52
C LYS A 186 -7.49 8.87 -21.91
N GLU A 187 -7.36 8.62 -23.21
CA GLU A 187 -6.89 7.34 -23.72
C GLU A 187 -5.54 6.94 -23.09
N SER A 188 -5.46 5.73 -22.58
CA SER A 188 -4.28 5.14 -21.98
C SER A 188 -4.07 3.74 -22.55
N ASN A 189 -2.81 3.36 -22.75
CA ASN A 189 -2.44 2.03 -23.24
C ASN A 189 -2.13 1.05 -22.10
N ASP A 190 -2.69 1.29 -20.94
CA ASP A 190 -2.57 0.45 -19.74
C ASP A 190 -3.89 -0.27 -19.41
N GLU A 191 -3.94 -0.94 -18.26
CA GLU A 191 -5.12 -1.68 -17.79
C GLU A 191 -6.36 -0.78 -17.63
N ILE A 192 -6.15 0.50 -17.34
CA ILE A 192 -7.25 1.48 -17.24
C ILE A 192 -7.84 1.76 -18.61
N GLY A 193 -6.99 1.90 -19.64
CA GLY A 193 -7.43 2.03 -21.03
C GLY A 193 -8.26 0.84 -21.49
N LEU A 194 -7.83 -0.38 -21.14
CA LEU A 194 -8.56 -1.61 -21.46
C LEU A 194 -9.94 -1.65 -20.76
N ILE A 195 -10.04 -1.24 -19.51
CA ILE A 195 -11.31 -1.14 -18.77
C ILE A 195 -12.26 -0.19 -19.50
N ILE A 196 -11.77 0.98 -19.91
CA ILE A 196 -12.57 1.98 -20.62
C ILE A 196 -13.08 1.45 -21.97
N GLU A 197 -12.24 0.76 -22.72
CA GLU A 197 -12.60 0.12 -23.98
C GLU A 197 -13.72 -0.91 -23.77
N LYS A 198 -13.57 -1.80 -22.80
CA LYS A 198 -14.58 -2.83 -22.49
C LYS A 198 -15.87 -2.24 -21.95
N MET A 199 -15.82 -1.15 -21.22
CA MET A 199 -17.00 -0.41 -20.80
C MET A 199 -17.74 0.23 -21.98
N LYS A 200 -17.01 0.79 -22.95
CA LYS A 200 -17.60 1.35 -24.17
C LYS A 200 -18.32 0.27 -24.98
N GLU A 201 -17.69 -0.90 -25.16
CA GLU A 201 -18.32 -2.05 -25.81
C GLU A 201 -19.59 -2.51 -25.06
N LEU A 202 -19.54 -2.57 -23.74
CA LEU A 202 -20.69 -2.93 -22.89
C LEU A 202 -21.84 -1.93 -23.08
N THR A 203 -21.54 -0.65 -23.03
CA THR A 203 -22.56 0.42 -23.21
C THR A 203 -23.20 0.37 -24.59
N GLN A 204 -22.41 0.15 -25.64
CA GLN A 204 -22.93 -0.03 -27.01
C GLN A 204 -23.84 -1.28 -27.11
N SER A 205 -23.46 -2.37 -26.45
CA SER A 205 -24.26 -3.60 -26.41
C SER A 205 -25.58 -3.38 -25.69
N ILE A 206 -25.57 -2.70 -24.54
CA ILE A 206 -26.79 -2.32 -23.82
C ILE A 206 -27.68 -1.43 -24.69
N GLY A 207 -27.12 -0.41 -25.34
CA GLY A 207 -27.85 0.47 -26.26
C GLY A 207 -28.53 -0.31 -27.40
N SER A 208 -27.80 -1.29 -27.99
CA SER A 208 -28.36 -2.17 -29.01
C SER A 208 -29.53 -3.02 -28.48
N ILE A 209 -29.41 -3.58 -27.27
CA ILE A 209 -30.46 -4.37 -26.62
C ILE A 209 -31.71 -3.48 -26.38
N VAL A 210 -31.52 -2.30 -25.81
CA VAL A 210 -32.60 -1.35 -25.55
C VAL A 210 -33.30 -0.94 -26.85
N GLY A 211 -32.54 -0.69 -27.92
CA GLY A 211 -33.06 -0.42 -29.24
C GLY A 211 -33.92 -1.58 -29.81
N LYS A 212 -33.46 -2.81 -29.66
CA LYS A 212 -34.21 -4.02 -30.05
C LYS A 212 -35.50 -4.17 -29.23
N ILE A 213 -35.45 -3.95 -27.93
CA ILE A 213 -36.63 -4.01 -27.05
C ILE A 213 -37.67 -2.96 -27.49
N ARG A 214 -37.21 -1.74 -27.77
CA ARG A 214 -38.11 -0.66 -28.25
C ARG A 214 -38.80 -1.06 -29.57
N ASN A 215 -38.03 -1.51 -30.55
CA ASN A 215 -38.60 -1.94 -31.84
C ASN A 215 -39.54 -3.13 -31.64
N SER A 216 -39.25 -4.09 -30.78
CA SER A 216 -40.16 -5.21 -30.47
C SER A 216 -41.41 -4.74 -29.78
N SER A 217 -41.31 -3.75 -28.90
CA SER A 217 -42.49 -3.13 -28.24
C SER A 217 -43.38 -2.38 -29.21
N ASP A 218 -42.79 -1.62 -30.14
CA ASP A 218 -43.52 -0.93 -31.20
C ASP A 218 -44.26 -1.91 -32.13
N THR A 219 -43.57 -3.01 -32.50
CA THR A 219 -44.17 -4.10 -33.30
C THR A 219 -45.31 -4.79 -32.52
N MET A 220 -45.13 -5.06 -31.24
CA MET A 220 -46.15 -5.66 -30.38
C MET A 220 -47.37 -4.76 -30.25
N SER A 221 -47.15 -3.46 -30.11
CA SER A 221 -48.24 -2.45 -30.10
C SER A 221 -49.02 -2.49 -31.41
N SER A 222 -48.34 -2.48 -32.58
CA SER A 222 -48.95 -2.57 -33.89
C SER A 222 -49.78 -3.85 -34.06
N ASN A 223 -49.18 -5.01 -33.69
CA ASN A 223 -49.86 -6.32 -33.73
C ASN A 223 -51.11 -6.33 -32.83
N SER A 224 -51.05 -5.65 -31.67
CA SER A 224 -52.19 -5.53 -30.76
C SER A 224 -53.37 -4.75 -31.38
N TYR A 225 -53.08 -3.67 -32.11
CA TYR A 225 -54.09 -2.94 -32.86
C TYR A 225 -54.69 -3.78 -33.96
N GLU A 226 -53.88 -4.50 -34.74
CA GLU A 226 -54.34 -5.40 -35.81
C GLU A 226 -55.19 -6.54 -35.26
N LEU A 227 -54.78 -7.14 -34.12
CA LEU A 227 -55.57 -8.15 -33.44
C LEU A 227 -56.93 -7.65 -32.97
N ASN A 228 -56.97 -6.41 -32.43
CA ASN A 228 -58.22 -5.79 -32.02
C ASN A 228 -59.16 -5.54 -33.20
N ASP A 229 -58.63 -5.06 -34.35
CA ASP A 229 -59.40 -4.91 -35.57
C ASP A 229 -59.92 -6.24 -36.11
N THR A 230 -59.05 -7.25 -36.21
CA THR A 230 -59.44 -8.61 -36.61
C THR A 230 -60.50 -9.23 -35.68
N SER A 231 -60.38 -8.99 -34.37
CA SER A 231 -61.38 -9.43 -33.40
C SER A 231 -62.72 -8.76 -33.62
N SER A 232 -62.73 -7.48 -33.92
CA SER A 232 -63.95 -6.67 -34.24
C SER A 232 -64.62 -7.18 -35.53
N GLN A 233 -63.82 -7.46 -36.56
CA GLN A 233 -64.34 -8.01 -37.83
C GLN A 233 -64.91 -9.44 -37.61
N THR A 234 -64.24 -10.26 -36.79
CA THR A 234 -64.73 -11.60 -36.45
C THR A 234 -66.06 -11.53 -35.72
N LEU A 235 -66.21 -10.57 -34.77
CA LEU A 235 -67.47 -10.38 -34.07
C LEU A 235 -68.59 -9.96 -35.05
N ALA A 236 -68.28 -9.07 -35.99
CA ALA A 236 -69.28 -8.64 -37.04
C ALA A 236 -69.66 -9.84 -37.91
N ALA A 237 -68.70 -10.62 -38.39
CA ALA A 237 -68.98 -11.84 -39.18
C ALA A 237 -69.76 -12.89 -38.38
N ASN A 238 -69.50 -13.09 -37.10
CA ASN A 238 -70.31 -13.99 -36.26
C ASN A 238 -71.75 -13.52 -36.08
N ASN A 239 -71.98 -12.21 -35.99
CA ASN A 239 -73.35 -11.63 -35.96
C ASN A 239 -74.09 -11.89 -37.25
N GLU A 240 -73.43 -11.74 -38.40
CA GLU A 240 -74.02 -12.04 -39.71
C GLU A 240 -74.35 -13.54 -39.86
N ILE A 241 -73.40 -14.41 -39.43
CA ILE A 241 -73.64 -15.88 -39.42
C ILE A 241 -74.83 -16.21 -38.50
N SER A 242 -74.88 -15.63 -37.30
CA SER A 242 -76.01 -15.85 -36.40
C SER A 242 -77.36 -15.48 -37.02
N LYS A 243 -77.45 -14.34 -37.74
CA LYS A 243 -78.58 -13.93 -38.44
C LYS A 243 -78.96 -14.85 -39.60
N ALA A 244 -77.96 -15.31 -40.36
CA ALA A 244 -78.20 -16.30 -41.42
C ALA A 244 -78.69 -17.63 -40.88
N VAL A 245 -78.22 -18.07 -39.73
CA VAL A 245 -78.73 -19.29 -39.06
C VAL A 245 -80.17 -19.13 -38.60
N GLU A 246 -80.54 -17.95 -38.10
CA GLU A 246 -81.93 -17.62 -37.72
C GLU A 246 -82.84 -17.64 -38.94
N ASP A 247 -82.47 -17.00 -40.07
CA ASP A 247 -83.18 -16.99 -41.33
C ASP A 247 -83.40 -18.44 -41.88
N VAL A 248 -82.38 -19.28 -41.80
CA VAL A 248 -82.46 -20.72 -42.18
C VAL A 248 -83.46 -21.46 -41.28
N ALA A 249 -83.44 -21.20 -39.97
CA ALA A 249 -84.35 -21.83 -39.01
C ALA A 249 -85.80 -21.44 -39.28
N GLU A 250 -86.05 -20.12 -39.55
CA GLU A 250 -87.34 -19.64 -39.91
C GLU A 250 -87.84 -20.24 -41.25
N GLY A 251 -86.97 -20.27 -42.25
CA GLY A 251 -87.27 -20.91 -43.55
C GLY A 251 -87.58 -22.38 -43.42
N SER A 252 -86.86 -23.08 -42.57
CA SER A 252 -87.08 -24.52 -42.28
C SER A 252 -88.47 -24.74 -41.61
N THR A 253 -88.82 -23.83 -40.69
CA THR A 253 -90.13 -23.89 -40.01
C THR A 253 -91.25 -23.65 -41.01
N GLY A 254 -91.08 -22.65 -41.90
CA GLY A 254 -92.04 -22.36 -42.99
C GLY A 254 -92.18 -23.53 -43.99
N MET A 255 -91.01 -24.18 -44.27
CA MET A 255 -91.01 -25.40 -45.13
C MET A 255 -91.76 -26.56 -44.50
N ALA A 256 -91.59 -26.77 -43.20
CA ALA A 256 -92.31 -27.87 -42.44
C ALA A 256 -93.83 -27.60 -42.44
N ALA A 257 -94.25 -26.30 -42.28
CA ALA A 257 -95.69 -25.93 -42.37
C ALA A 257 -96.17 -26.12 -43.77
N SER A 258 -95.47 -25.81 -44.83
CA SER A 258 -95.84 -26.06 -46.22
C SER A 258 -95.97 -27.56 -46.55
N ILE A 259 -95.04 -28.41 -46.05
CA ILE A 259 -95.12 -29.87 -46.19
C ILE A 259 -96.36 -30.39 -45.49
N SER A 260 -96.70 -29.90 -44.31
CA SER A 260 -97.90 -30.31 -43.58
C SER A 260 -99.16 -29.98 -44.40
N LYS A 261 -99.27 -28.79 -45.02
CA LYS A 261 -100.32 -28.36 -45.84
C LYS A 261 -100.47 -29.17 -47.16
N ILE A 262 -99.34 -29.50 -47.78
CA ILE A 262 -99.26 -30.43 -48.91
C ILE A 262 -99.84 -31.82 -48.52
N ASN A 263 -99.50 -32.34 -47.40
CA ASN A 263 -99.99 -33.62 -46.89
C ASN A 263 -101.54 -33.56 -46.66
N GLU A 264 -102.02 -32.43 -46.13
CA GLU A 264 -103.46 -32.21 -45.94
C GLU A 264 -104.19 -32.18 -47.26
N ASN A 265 -103.69 -31.41 -48.24
CA ASN A 265 -104.25 -31.40 -49.58
C ASN A 265 -104.21 -32.79 -50.28
N LEU A 266 -103.11 -33.53 -50.10
CA LEU A 266 -103.05 -34.92 -50.66
C LEU A 266 -104.08 -35.85 -50.04
N LEU A 267 -104.37 -35.74 -48.75
CA LEU A 267 -105.42 -36.52 -48.07
C LEU A 267 -106.80 -36.12 -48.60
N GLU A 268 -107.05 -34.85 -48.80
CA GLU A 268 -108.35 -34.36 -49.40
C GLU A 268 -108.51 -34.86 -50.82
N MET A 269 -107.42 -34.76 -51.64
CA MET A 269 -107.46 -35.26 -53.02
C MET A 269 -107.63 -36.81 -53.06
N SER A 270 -107.05 -37.53 -52.12
CA SER A 270 -107.27 -38.98 -51.99
C SER A 270 -108.69 -39.34 -51.65
N ASN A 271 -109.33 -38.54 -50.77
CA ASN A 271 -110.76 -38.76 -50.43
C ASN A 271 -111.65 -38.42 -51.60
N GLU A 272 -111.43 -37.28 -52.31
CA GLU A 272 -112.18 -36.89 -53.53
C GLU A 272 -112.05 -37.97 -54.63
N THR A 273 -110.85 -38.49 -54.83
CA THR A 273 -110.59 -39.57 -55.77
C THR A 273 -111.34 -40.87 -55.39
N LYS A 274 -111.44 -41.15 -54.09
CA LYS A 274 -112.25 -42.27 -53.60
C LYS A 274 -113.76 -42.08 -53.85
N ASP A 275 -114.28 -40.87 -53.61
CA ASP A 275 -115.66 -40.47 -53.87
C ASP A 275 -115.96 -40.54 -55.35
N ILE A 276 -115.09 -40.03 -56.25
CA ILE A 276 -115.22 -40.20 -57.68
C ILE A 276 -115.29 -41.66 -58.10
N ASN A 277 -114.39 -42.50 -57.56
CA ASN A 277 -114.41 -44.00 -57.83
C ASN A 277 -115.70 -44.63 -57.42
N THR A 278 -116.29 -44.22 -56.28
CA THR A 278 -117.56 -44.73 -55.81
C THR A 278 -118.73 -44.32 -56.71
N SER A 279 -118.65 -43.09 -57.24
CA SER A 279 -119.70 -42.53 -58.19
C SER A 279 -119.59 -43.10 -59.60
N VAL A 280 -118.49 -43.71 -59.99
CA VAL A 280 -118.30 -44.34 -61.33
C VAL A 280 -118.72 -45.81 -61.27
N ASP A 281 -118.81 -46.47 -60.09
CA ASP A 281 -119.21 -47.88 -59.88
C ASP A 281 -120.76 -48.03 -59.68
N GLU A 282 -121.52 -46.82 -59.58
CA GLU A 282 -123.00 -46.80 -59.62
C GLU A 282 -123.47 -46.56 -61.07
#